data_81db3facd53b4ec4aebd6ac36b595860
#
_entry.id   81db3facd53b4ec4aebd6ac36b595860
#
_cell.length_a   1.000
_cell.length_b   1.000
_cell.length_c   1.000
_cell.angle_alpha   90.00
_cell.angle_beta   90.00
_cell.angle_gamma   90.00
#
_symmetry.space_group_name_H-M   'P 1'
#
loop_
_entity.id
_entity.type
_entity.pdbx_description
1 polymer ?
#
loop_
_entity_poly.entity_id
_entity_poly.type
_entity_poly.pdbx_seq_one_letter_code
_entity_poly.pdbx_strand_id
1 'polypeptide(L)' 'NTAEAKNRLLDGHSTVNEVAYSLGFLYPQHFVRFFNRNVGCTPKAFQK' A
#
# COMPACT_ATOMS: atom_id res chain seq x y z
N ASN A 1 -8.14 5.12 -0.44
CA ASN A 1 -8.06 5.19 1.02
C ASN A 1 -7.38 3.95 1.57
N THR A 2 -7.09 3.96 2.86
CA THR A 2 -6.31 2.88 3.46
C THR A 2 -7.02 1.54 3.44
N ALA A 3 -8.33 1.51 3.56
CA ALA A 3 -9.08 0.26 3.54
C ALA A 3 -8.91 -0.45 2.20
N GLU A 4 -8.97 0.30 1.11
CA GLU A 4 -8.77 -0.27 -0.21
C GLU A 4 -7.33 -0.75 -0.40
N ALA A 5 -6.38 0.03 0.11
CA ALA A 5 -4.97 -0.37 0.05
C ALA A 5 -4.74 -1.67 0.79
N LYS A 6 -5.32 -1.81 1.97
CA LYS A 6 -5.20 -3.03 2.74
C LYS A 6 -5.78 -4.22 1.99
N ASN A 7 -6.94 -4.05 1.39
CA ASN A 7 -7.59 -5.13 0.65
C ASN A 7 -6.73 -5.58 -0.52
N ARG A 8 -6.15 -4.64 -1.25
CA ARG A 8 -5.31 -4.97 -2.39
C ARG A 8 -4.04 -5.69 -1.98
N LEU A 9 -3.46 -5.28 -0.86
CA LEU A 9 -2.26 -5.93 -0.34
C LEU A 9 -2.55 -7.34 0.15
N LEU A 10 -3.68 -7.53 0.81
CA LEU A 10 -4.07 -8.85 1.32
C LEU A 10 -4.46 -9.81 0.20
N ASP A 11 -4.83 -9.29 -0.94
CA ASP A 11 -5.20 -10.09 -2.09
C ASP A 11 -4.03 -10.96 -2.58
N GLY A 12 -2.82 -10.47 -2.38
CA GLY A 12 -1.62 -11.26 -2.71
C GLY A 12 -1.27 -11.31 -4.19
N HIS A 13 -2.03 -10.64 -5.02
CA HIS A 13 -1.78 -10.63 -6.48
C HIS A 13 -1.01 -9.41 -6.95
N SER A 14 -0.83 -8.44 -6.07
CA SER A 14 -0.18 -7.19 -6.43
C SER A 14 0.99 -6.89 -5.50
N THR A 15 2.02 -6.29 -6.04
CA THR A 15 3.13 -5.81 -5.23
C THR A 15 2.78 -4.46 -4.63
N VAL A 16 3.58 -4.02 -3.67
CA VAL A 16 3.39 -2.69 -3.07
C VAL A 16 3.42 -1.61 -4.14
N ASN A 17 4.35 -1.71 -5.10
CA ASN A 17 4.44 -0.73 -6.17
C ASN A 17 3.19 -0.71 -7.03
N GLU A 18 2.69 -1.88 -7.37
CA GLU A 18 1.47 -1.97 -8.17
C GLU A 18 0.27 -1.39 -7.45
N VAL A 19 0.16 -1.65 -6.17
CA VAL A 19 -0.93 -1.09 -5.37
C VAL A 19 -0.82 0.44 -5.35
N ALA A 20 0.39 0.97 -5.17
CA ALA A 20 0.60 2.41 -5.15
C ALA A 20 0.14 3.07 -6.46
N TYR A 21 0.54 2.51 -7.59
CA TYR A 21 0.15 3.05 -8.88
C TYR A 21 -1.34 2.91 -9.12
N SER A 22 -1.90 1.79 -8.70
CA SER A 22 -3.32 1.51 -8.85
C SER A 22 -4.18 2.52 -8.08
N LEU A 23 -3.67 3.01 -6.97
CA LEU A 23 -4.38 3.99 -6.15
C LEU A 23 -4.13 5.42 -6.58
N GLY A 24 -3.29 5.62 -7.58
CA GLY A 24 -3.05 6.95 -8.13
C GLY A 24 -1.80 7.63 -7.61
N PHE A 25 -0.96 6.92 -6.90
CA PHE A 25 0.30 7.49 -6.42
C PHE A 25 1.34 7.46 -7.55
N LEU A 26 1.99 8.59 -7.77
CA LEU A 26 3.04 8.67 -8.77
C LEU A 26 4.30 7.95 -8.34
N TYR A 27 4.57 7.96 -7.04
CA TYR A 27 5.78 7.35 -6.50
C TYR A 27 5.41 6.40 -5.36
N PRO A 28 5.89 5.16 -5.41
CA PRO A 28 5.61 4.19 -4.35
C PRO A 28 6.05 4.66 -2.96
N GLN A 29 7.09 5.48 -2.90
CA GLN A 29 7.57 6.02 -1.63
C GLN A 29 6.50 6.84 -0.92
N HIS A 30 5.74 7.61 -1.68
CA HIS A 30 4.66 8.42 -1.12
C HIS A 30 3.57 7.52 -0.55
N PHE A 31 3.26 6.44 -1.25
CA PHE A 31 2.28 5.49 -0.76
C PHE A 31 2.75 4.82 0.53
N VAL A 32 4.02 4.43 0.60
CA VAL A 32 4.57 3.79 1.78
C VAL A 32 4.45 4.71 2.99
N ARG A 33 4.79 5.98 2.83
CA ARG A 33 4.68 6.96 3.91
C ARG A 33 3.24 7.14 4.35
N PHE A 34 2.35 7.27 3.38
CA PHE A 34 0.93 7.42 3.66
C PHE A 34 0.40 6.22 4.44
N PHE A 35 0.74 5.04 3.98
CA PHE A 35 0.28 3.81 4.61
C PHE A 35 0.82 3.68 6.03
N ASN A 36 2.12 3.92 6.19
CA ASN A 36 2.76 3.83 7.50
C ASN A 36 2.14 4.80 8.50
N ARG A 37 1.84 6.01 8.03
CA ARG A 37 1.26 7.04 8.88
C ARG A 37 -0.16 6.69 9.33
N ASN A 38 -0.94 6.09 8.45
CA ASN A 38 -2.35 5.83 8.73
C ASN A 38 -2.59 4.46 9.36
N VAL A 39 -1.74 3.50 9.07
CA VAL A 39 -1.92 2.13 9.56
C VAL A 39 -0.98 1.82 10.72
N GLY A 40 0.22 2.38 10.70
CA GLY A 40 1.21 2.15 11.74
C GLY A 40 2.27 1.14 11.37
N CYS A 41 2.22 0.60 10.16
CA CYS A 41 3.26 -0.30 9.66
C CYS A 41 3.41 -0.09 8.16
N THR A 42 4.54 -0.54 7.62
CA THR A 42 4.77 -0.40 6.19
C THR A 42 3.89 -1.37 5.40
N PRO A 43 3.57 -1.04 4.14
CA PRO A 43 2.79 -1.97 3.32
C PRO A 43 3.47 -3.32 3.14
N LYS A 44 4.79 -3.32 3.06
CA LYS A 44 5.54 -4.55 2.90
C LYS A 44 5.38 -5.46 4.13
N ALA A 45 5.47 -4.86 5.30
CA ALA A 45 5.28 -5.61 6.54
C ALA A 45 3.85 -6.11 6.68
N PHE A 46 2.91 -5.32 6.24
CA PHE A 46 1.50 -5.66 6.30
C PHE A 46 1.16 -6.81 5.33
N GLN A 47 1.76 -6.76 4.16
CA GLN A 47 1.45 -7.70 3.09
C GLN A 47 1.86 -9.14 3.41
N LYS A 48 3.07 -9.30 3.92
CA LYS A 48 3.64 -10.62 4.20
C LYS A 48 3.41 -11.62 3.09
#